data_62b29342ae65442973bac0161cd91ed4
#
_entry.id   62b29342ae65442973bac0161cd91ed4
#
_cell.length_a   1.000
_cell.length_b   1.000
_cell.length_c   1.000
_cell.angle_alpha   90.00
_cell.angle_beta   90.00
_cell.angle_gamma   90.00
#
_symmetry.space_group_name_H-M   'P 1'
#
loop_
_entity.id
_entity.type
_entity.pdbx_description
1 polymer ?
#
loop_
_entity_poly.entity_id
_entity_poly.type
_entity_poly.pdbx_seq_one_letter_code
_entity_poly.pdbx_strand_id
1 'polypeptide(L)'
;MGLDQSRFVAAPAISRRGPTEQGGWRPAFTLIELLVVIAIIALLASLLLPALTSAQAAGRKAACLSNLRQIGLAIQAYAHDSSGQVPYGPKAPPFTSPSDLYPSTGAPTSLLSLQGGAPVGLGLLLQDYLANQPRVLFCPGTDQPLDATVELAKVGTNQAQSSYYYRHGGNTQLFDSATNSGAPEHIQLDKLGNNRSGLPIRALAIDTMFLCPPDLASFNVIPRTNHRQKFVDILFADGHAASRPNRDARFTVDVRDYNELRNSFDRILKVLEQADAEP
;
A
#
# COMPACT_ATOMS: atom_id res chain seq x y z
N MET A 1 34.50 -22.89 86.54
CA MET A 1 33.52 -23.04 87.61
C MET A 1 32.16 -22.76 87.04
N GLY A 2 31.26 -23.62 86.80
CA GLY A 2 30.76 -24.78 87.33
C GLY A 2 29.71 -25.29 86.37
N LEU A 3 29.69 -26.57 86.24
CA LEU A 3 28.73 -27.44 85.57
C LEU A 3 27.33 -27.20 86.03
N ASP A 4 26.33 -27.33 85.18
CA ASP A 4 25.22 -28.18 85.56
C ASP A 4 24.57 -28.86 84.32
N GLN A 5 24.25 -30.12 84.55
CA GLN A 5 23.75 -31.09 83.60
C GLN A 5 22.19 -31.15 83.64
N SER A 6 21.70 -31.68 82.56
CA SER A 6 20.53 -32.54 82.51
C SER A 6 19.14 -31.90 82.58
N ARG A 7 18.41 -32.08 81.49
CA ARG A 7 17.14 -32.87 81.47
C ARG A 7 16.74 -33.12 80.01
N PHE A 8 16.98 -34.35 79.58
CA PHE A 8 16.29 -34.93 78.40
C PHE A 8 14.83 -35.10 78.77
N VAL A 9 13.93 -34.41 78.10
CA VAL A 9 12.51 -34.72 78.09
C VAL A 9 12.22 -35.37 76.70
N ALA A 10 11.83 -36.63 76.76
CA ALA A 10 11.41 -37.39 75.61
C ALA A 10 10.13 -36.78 75.03
N ALA A 11 10.13 -36.41 73.76
CA ALA A 11 8.94 -36.02 73.05
C ALA A 11 8.11 -37.21 72.62
N PRO A 12 6.76 -37.12 72.64
CA PRO A 12 5.89 -38.21 72.23
C PRO A 12 5.95 -38.43 70.74
N ALA A 13 5.96 -39.71 70.35
CA ALA A 13 5.89 -40.14 68.94
C ALA A 13 4.58 -39.67 68.28
N ILE A 14 4.71 -38.70 67.34
CA ILE A 14 3.62 -38.29 66.47
C ILE A 14 3.43 -39.35 65.37
N SER A 15 2.38 -40.14 65.49
CA SER A 15 1.92 -41.04 64.44
C SER A 15 1.55 -40.23 63.21
N ARG A 16 2.39 -40.23 62.20
CA ARG A 16 2.08 -39.72 60.89
C ARG A 16 1.08 -40.65 60.21
N ARG A 17 -0.21 -40.33 60.29
CA ARG A 17 -1.17 -40.88 59.33
C ARG A 17 -0.79 -40.28 57.96
N GLY A 18 -0.33 -41.14 57.07
CA GLY A 18 -0.09 -40.80 55.67
C GLY A 18 -1.40 -40.32 55.02
N PRO A 19 -1.35 -39.37 54.11
CA PRO A 19 -2.52 -38.99 53.33
C PRO A 19 -2.98 -40.22 52.56
N THR A 20 -4.23 -40.61 52.77
CA THR A 20 -4.94 -41.54 51.89
C THR A 20 -5.00 -40.88 50.51
N GLU A 21 -4.19 -41.36 49.60
CA GLU A 21 -4.33 -41.03 48.18
C GLU A 21 -5.71 -41.56 47.75
N GLN A 22 -6.68 -40.66 47.74
CA GLN A 22 -7.88 -40.86 46.93
C GLN A 22 -7.44 -40.86 45.49
N GLY A 23 -7.16 -42.02 44.95
CA GLY A 23 -6.92 -42.27 43.53
C GLY A 23 -8.15 -41.84 42.73
N GLY A 24 -8.30 -40.55 42.51
CA GLY A 24 -9.27 -40.03 41.56
C GLY A 24 -8.96 -40.62 40.20
N TRP A 25 -9.85 -41.38 39.65
CA TRP A 25 -9.80 -41.89 38.29
C TRP A 25 -9.72 -40.66 37.38
N ARG A 26 -8.54 -40.36 36.90
CA ARG A 26 -8.38 -39.41 35.78
C ARG A 26 -8.85 -40.13 34.54
N PRO A 27 -9.93 -39.66 33.88
CA PRO A 27 -10.36 -40.28 32.64
C PRO A 27 -9.19 -40.22 31.66
N ALA A 28 -8.68 -41.38 31.27
CA ALA A 28 -7.65 -41.50 30.26
C ALA A 28 -8.32 -41.23 28.91
N PHE A 29 -7.80 -40.21 28.18
CA PHE A 29 -8.29 -39.87 26.87
C PHE A 29 -8.00 -41.01 25.89
N THR A 30 -9.01 -41.50 25.20
CA THR A 30 -8.81 -42.56 24.20
C THR A 30 -8.28 -41.95 22.88
N LEU A 31 -7.49 -42.72 22.13
CA LEU A 31 -6.99 -42.33 20.83
C LEU A 31 -8.14 -42.00 19.84
N ILE A 32 -9.27 -42.73 19.98
CA ILE A 32 -10.46 -42.51 19.15
C ILE A 32 -11.12 -41.18 19.46
N GLU A 33 -11.25 -40.78 20.72
CA GLU A 33 -11.81 -39.47 21.10
C GLU A 33 -10.99 -38.34 20.56
N LEU A 34 -9.66 -38.44 20.62
CA LEU A 34 -8.78 -37.42 20.02
C LEU A 34 -8.93 -37.36 18.49
N LEU A 35 -8.99 -38.53 17.83
CA LEU A 35 -9.11 -38.60 16.38
C LEU A 35 -10.43 -38.01 15.87
N VAL A 36 -11.54 -38.30 16.56
CA VAL A 36 -12.85 -37.73 16.20
C VAL A 36 -12.87 -36.22 16.35
N VAL A 37 -12.28 -35.67 17.42
CA VAL A 37 -12.21 -34.23 17.64
C VAL A 37 -11.42 -33.53 16.53
N ILE A 38 -10.22 -34.03 16.17
CA ILE A 38 -9.44 -33.43 15.08
C ILE A 38 -10.14 -33.56 13.72
N ALA A 39 -10.87 -34.66 13.48
CA ALA A 39 -11.64 -34.84 12.25
C ALA A 39 -12.77 -33.79 12.13
N ILE A 40 -13.47 -33.52 13.22
CA ILE A 40 -14.54 -32.50 13.26
C ILE A 40 -13.92 -31.09 13.06
N ILE A 41 -12.81 -30.78 13.75
CA ILE A 41 -12.11 -29.48 13.57
C ILE A 41 -11.64 -29.32 12.13
N ALA A 42 -11.05 -30.36 11.54
CA ALA A 42 -10.60 -30.31 10.14
C ALA A 42 -11.76 -30.09 9.17
N LEU A 43 -12.90 -30.74 9.38
CA LEU A 43 -14.11 -30.55 8.59
C LEU A 43 -14.61 -29.09 8.69
N LEU A 44 -14.73 -28.56 9.90
CA LEU A 44 -15.18 -27.18 10.12
C LEU A 44 -14.19 -26.18 9.52
N ALA A 45 -12.89 -26.37 9.72
CA ALA A 45 -11.85 -25.50 9.16
C ALA A 45 -11.88 -25.49 7.63
N SER A 46 -12.12 -26.65 6.98
CA SER A 46 -12.17 -26.74 5.52
C SER A 46 -13.29 -25.89 4.89
N LEU A 47 -14.38 -25.68 5.60
CA LEU A 47 -15.50 -24.83 5.17
C LEU A 47 -15.26 -23.34 5.49
N LEU A 48 -14.56 -23.04 6.60
CA LEU A 48 -14.33 -21.67 7.05
C LEU A 48 -13.19 -20.97 6.28
N LEU A 49 -12.11 -21.68 5.90
CA LEU A 49 -10.94 -21.08 5.26
C LEU A 49 -11.27 -20.34 3.95
N PRO A 50 -12.06 -20.89 3.00
CA PRO A 50 -12.43 -20.17 1.77
C PRO A 50 -13.26 -18.91 2.05
N ALA A 51 -14.18 -18.97 3.00
CA ALA A 51 -15.01 -17.83 3.38
C ALA A 51 -14.16 -16.72 4.03
N LEU A 52 -13.23 -17.07 4.90
CA LEU A 52 -12.32 -16.12 5.56
C LEU A 52 -11.41 -15.40 4.57
N THR A 53 -10.83 -16.12 3.61
CA THR A 53 -9.97 -15.51 2.58
C THR A 53 -10.74 -14.52 1.70
N SER A 54 -11.98 -14.84 1.35
CA SER A 54 -12.86 -13.95 0.59
C SER A 54 -13.23 -12.70 1.40
N ALA A 55 -13.58 -12.86 2.67
CA ALA A 55 -13.89 -11.75 3.57
C ALA A 55 -12.69 -10.81 3.77
N GLN A 56 -11.49 -11.38 3.94
CA GLN A 56 -10.26 -10.60 4.05
C GLN A 56 -9.97 -9.80 2.77
N ALA A 57 -10.16 -10.39 1.59
CA ALA A 57 -9.97 -9.69 0.32
C ALA A 57 -10.97 -8.53 0.17
N ALA A 58 -12.24 -8.74 0.53
CA ALA A 58 -13.25 -7.69 0.52
C ALA A 58 -12.92 -6.56 1.52
N GLY A 59 -12.45 -6.90 2.72
CA GLY A 59 -12.02 -5.93 3.72
C GLY A 59 -10.84 -5.08 3.24
N ARG A 60 -9.82 -5.68 2.61
CA ARG A 60 -8.67 -4.95 2.04
C ARG A 60 -9.10 -4.01 0.92
N LYS A 61 -10.01 -4.45 0.05
CA LYS A 61 -10.59 -3.61 -0.99
C LYS A 61 -11.31 -2.38 -0.42
N ALA A 62 -12.17 -2.60 0.58
CA ALA A 62 -12.88 -1.50 1.25
C ALA A 62 -11.92 -0.52 1.92
N ALA A 63 -10.85 -1.02 2.55
CA ALA A 63 -9.81 -0.20 3.16
C ALA A 63 -9.04 0.61 2.10
N CYS A 64 -8.71 0.03 0.94
CA CYS A 64 -8.05 0.75 -0.15
C CYS A 64 -8.93 1.89 -0.68
N LEU A 65 -10.21 1.63 -0.95
CA LEU A 65 -11.17 2.68 -1.34
C LEU A 65 -11.29 3.79 -0.28
N SER A 66 -11.26 3.43 1.00
CA SER A 66 -11.25 4.41 2.10
C SER A 66 -9.97 5.26 2.08
N ASN A 67 -8.82 4.66 1.83
CA ASN A 67 -7.55 5.37 1.71
C ASN A 67 -7.60 6.36 0.54
N LEU A 68 -8.07 5.95 -0.63
CA LEU A 68 -8.20 6.84 -1.79
C LEU A 68 -9.13 8.02 -1.53
N ARG A 69 -10.24 7.82 -0.80
CA ARG A 69 -11.11 8.93 -0.40
C ARG A 69 -10.42 9.91 0.53
N GLN A 70 -9.61 9.42 1.48
CA GLN A 70 -8.81 10.27 2.36
C GLN A 70 -7.75 11.05 1.57
N ILE A 71 -7.11 10.42 0.58
CA ILE A 71 -6.21 11.11 -0.35
C ILE A 71 -6.97 12.19 -1.12
N GLY A 72 -8.19 11.89 -1.60
CA GLY A 72 -9.04 12.86 -2.29
C GLY A 72 -9.36 14.09 -1.44
N LEU A 73 -9.73 13.87 -0.16
CA LEU A 73 -9.95 14.97 0.79
C LEU A 73 -8.67 15.80 1.02
N ALA A 74 -7.52 15.14 1.14
CA ALA A 74 -6.23 15.81 1.30
C ALA A 74 -5.85 16.63 0.05
N ILE A 75 -6.12 16.13 -1.16
CA ILE A 75 -5.93 16.88 -2.42
C ILE A 75 -6.84 18.10 -2.47
N GLN A 76 -8.11 17.96 -2.08
CA GLN A 76 -9.04 19.10 -2.03
C GLN A 76 -8.60 20.16 -1.02
N ALA A 77 -8.16 19.76 0.17
CA ALA A 77 -7.62 20.66 1.17
C ALA A 77 -6.36 21.38 0.65
N TYR A 78 -5.42 20.64 0.06
CA TYR A 78 -4.23 21.21 -0.59
C TYR A 78 -4.61 22.22 -1.68
N ALA A 79 -5.56 21.87 -2.54
CA ALA A 79 -6.01 22.76 -3.62
C ALA A 79 -6.65 24.03 -3.06
N HIS A 80 -7.42 23.94 -1.98
CA HIS A 80 -8.00 25.10 -1.31
C HIS A 80 -6.89 26.08 -0.85
N ASP A 81 -5.84 25.56 -0.23
CA ASP A 81 -4.74 26.39 0.29
C ASP A 81 -3.76 26.83 -0.81
N SER A 82 -3.75 26.15 -1.95
CA SER A 82 -2.83 26.37 -3.08
C SER A 82 -3.52 27.01 -4.30
N SER A 83 -4.50 27.90 -4.10
CA SER A 83 -5.19 28.62 -5.18
C SER A 83 -5.82 27.70 -6.24
N GLY A 84 -6.38 26.59 -5.82
CA GLY A 84 -7.02 25.60 -6.69
C GLY A 84 -6.08 24.58 -7.33
N GLN A 85 -4.78 24.72 -7.13
CA GLN A 85 -3.78 23.84 -7.76
C GLN A 85 -3.75 22.45 -7.11
N VAL A 86 -3.58 21.42 -7.93
CA VAL A 86 -3.32 20.06 -7.42
C VAL A 86 -1.85 19.90 -6.99
N PRO A 87 -1.52 18.96 -6.08
CA PRO A 87 -0.15 18.66 -5.73
C PRO A 87 0.68 18.36 -6.99
N TYR A 88 1.73 19.13 -7.23
CA TYR A 88 2.57 19.01 -8.43
C TYR A 88 3.55 17.83 -8.32
N GLY A 89 3.87 17.21 -9.44
CA GLY A 89 4.80 16.11 -9.55
C GLY A 89 6.03 16.40 -10.39
N PRO A 90 6.90 15.42 -10.58
CA PRO A 90 8.09 15.56 -11.39
C PRO A 90 7.75 15.76 -12.88
N LYS A 91 8.64 16.40 -13.58
CA LYS A 91 8.58 16.52 -15.05
C LYS A 91 8.71 15.14 -15.69
N ALA A 92 7.91 14.92 -16.72
CA ALA A 92 8.19 13.81 -17.61
C ALA A 92 9.49 14.07 -18.36
N PRO A 93 10.37 13.06 -18.45
CA PRO A 93 11.63 13.25 -19.16
C PRO A 93 11.42 13.56 -20.63
N PRO A 94 12.52 14.00 -21.27
CA PRO A 94 13.55 13.03 -21.69
C PRO A 94 14.58 12.81 -20.59
N PHE A 95 14.45 11.75 -19.80
CA PHE A 95 15.56 11.35 -18.98
C PHE A 95 16.50 10.43 -19.72
N THR A 96 17.75 10.70 -19.53
CA THR A 96 18.82 9.82 -19.93
C THR A 96 19.08 8.75 -18.86
N SER A 97 18.60 9.00 -17.64
CA SER A 97 18.72 8.10 -16.49
C SER A 97 17.45 8.17 -15.61
N PRO A 98 17.02 7.08 -14.98
CA PRO A 98 15.93 7.07 -13.99
C PRO A 98 16.15 8.04 -12.81
N SER A 99 17.39 8.50 -12.60
CA SER A 99 17.75 9.50 -11.59
C SER A 99 17.52 10.94 -12.03
N ASP A 100 17.34 11.19 -13.32
CA ASP A 100 17.17 12.53 -13.89
C ASP A 100 15.71 12.97 -13.92
N LEU A 101 15.07 12.96 -12.77
CA LEU A 101 13.71 13.47 -12.61
C LEU A 101 13.75 14.96 -12.37
N TYR A 102 13.34 15.73 -13.37
CA TYR A 102 13.25 17.18 -13.25
C TYR A 102 11.90 17.62 -12.67
N PRO A 103 11.87 18.62 -11.79
CA PRO A 103 10.62 19.19 -11.34
C PRO A 103 9.97 19.97 -12.48
N SER A 104 8.95 19.46 -13.08
CA SER A 104 7.85 20.15 -13.78
C SER A 104 7.13 19.25 -14.78
N THR A 105 5.85 19.48 -14.95
CA THR A 105 4.91 19.00 -15.96
C THR A 105 4.82 17.50 -16.21
N GLY A 106 3.92 16.87 -15.55
CA GLY A 106 2.91 16.01 -16.12
C GLY A 106 3.07 14.53 -16.21
N ALA A 107 4.18 13.88 -15.89
CA ALA A 107 4.17 12.42 -15.89
C ALA A 107 3.45 11.88 -14.67
N PRO A 108 2.41 11.03 -14.85
CA PRO A 108 1.81 10.33 -13.73
C PRO A 108 2.88 9.54 -12.99
N THR A 109 2.90 9.64 -11.68
CA THR A 109 3.96 9.06 -10.88
C THR A 109 3.43 8.42 -9.61
N SER A 110 4.13 7.41 -9.13
CA SER A 110 3.95 6.89 -7.76
C SER A 110 4.94 7.49 -6.77
N LEU A 111 5.78 8.43 -7.19
CA LEU A 111 6.78 9.05 -6.31
C LEU A 111 6.13 9.90 -5.23
N LEU A 112 6.65 9.77 -4.01
CA LEU A 112 6.38 10.64 -2.87
C LEU A 112 7.49 11.68 -2.71
N SER A 113 8.73 11.30 -3.07
CA SER A 113 9.88 12.20 -3.06
C SER A 113 10.86 11.85 -4.18
N LEU A 114 11.63 12.85 -4.60
CA LEU A 114 12.73 12.71 -5.55
C LEU A 114 13.98 12.13 -4.88
N GLN A 115 14.99 11.79 -5.65
CA GLN A 115 16.24 11.20 -5.16
C GLN A 115 16.94 12.06 -4.11
N GLY A 116 16.80 13.40 -4.17
CA GLY A 116 17.27 14.33 -3.14
C GLY A 116 16.32 14.50 -1.95
N GLY A 117 15.28 13.69 -1.84
CA GLY A 117 14.30 13.75 -0.74
C GLY A 117 13.19 14.78 -0.90
N ALA A 118 13.25 15.67 -1.89
CA ALA A 118 12.23 16.69 -2.09
C ALA A 118 10.85 16.05 -2.36
N PRO A 119 9.81 16.37 -1.58
CA PRO A 119 8.48 15.78 -1.76
C PRO A 119 7.86 16.23 -3.08
N VAL A 120 7.13 15.33 -3.73
CA VAL A 120 6.43 15.57 -5.01
C VAL A 120 5.11 14.81 -5.05
N GLY A 121 4.18 15.26 -5.86
CA GLY A 121 2.88 14.61 -6.02
C GLY A 121 2.19 14.40 -4.69
N LEU A 122 1.76 13.16 -4.42
CA LEU A 122 1.11 12.83 -3.14
C LEU A 122 2.02 13.02 -1.92
N GLY A 123 3.35 13.10 -2.10
CA GLY A 123 4.28 13.36 -1.01
C GLY A 123 4.15 14.77 -0.43
N LEU A 124 3.66 15.74 -1.21
CA LEU A 124 3.36 17.10 -0.72
C LEU A 124 2.24 17.14 0.33
N LEU A 125 1.41 16.10 0.36
CA LEU A 125 0.31 15.99 1.33
C LEU A 125 0.78 15.51 2.70
N LEU A 126 1.98 14.95 2.81
CA LEU A 126 2.44 14.26 4.03
C LEU A 126 2.60 15.17 5.23
N GLN A 127 3.04 16.40 5.04
CA GLN A 127 3.36 17.29 6.14
C GLN A 127 2.10 17.86 6.80
N ASP A 128 1.20 18.42 6.02
CA ASP A 128 0.10 19.24 6.55
C ASP A 128 -1.28 18.57 6.44
N TYR A 129 -1.48 17.69 5.44
CA TYR A 129 -2.79 17.10 5.13
C TYR A 129 -2.94 15.64 5.55
N LEU A 130 -1.84 14.87 5.59
CA LEU A 130 -1.82 13.46 5.94
C LEU A 130 -0.86 13.13 7.10
N ALA A 131 -0.38 14.13 7.84
CA ALA A 131 0.61 13.99 8.90
C ALA A 131 0.27 12.87 9.92
N ASN A 132 -1.01 12.76 10.29
CA ASN A 132 -1.49 11.78 11.26
C ASN A 132 -1.77 10.40 10.65
N GLN A 133 -1.88 10.28 9.34
CA GLN A 133 -2.25 9.05 8.64
C GLN A 133 -1.47 8.84 7.32
N PRO A 134 -0.15 8.94 7.31
CA PRO A 134 0.66 8.86 6.09
C PRO A 134 0.53 7.49 5.39
N ARG A 135 0.12 6.44 6.13
CA ARG A 135 -0.06 5.08 5.58
C ARG A 135 -1.23 4.97 4.60
N VAL A 136 -2.11 5.96 4.50
CA VAL A 136 -3.17 5.96 3.47
C VAL A 136 -2.61 6.00 2.03
N LEU A 137 -1.37 6.41 1.87
CA LEU A 137 -0.65 6.39 0.59
C LEU A 137 -0.23 4.97 0.15
N PHE A 138 -0.58 3.95 0.94
CA PHE A 138 -0.26 2.55 0.67
C PHE A 138 -1.51 1.69 0.69
N CYS A 139 -1.75 0.97 -0.40
CA CYS A 139 -2.87 0.05 -0.48
C CYS A 139 -2.66 -1.16 0.44
N PRO A 140 -3.60 -1.47 1.34
CA PRO A 140 -3.49 -2.64 2.23
C PRO A 140 -3.67 -3.97 1.50
N GLY A 141 -4.16 -3.93 0.27
CA GLY A 141 -4.31 -5.10 -0.60
C GLY A 141 -3.12 -5.36 -1.52
N THR A 142 -1.97 -4.75 -1.20
CA THR A 142 -0.75 -4.88 -2.02
C THR A 142 -0.16 -6.27 -1.95
N ASP A 143 0.32 -6.74 -3.09
CA ASP A 143 1.14 -7.95 -3.28
C ASP A 143 2.59 -7.55 -3.58
N GLN A 144 2.92 -6.28 -3.42
CA GLN A 144 4.24 -5.75 -3.74
C GLN A 144 5.16 -5.74 -2.51
N PRO A 145 6.47 -5.69 -2.74
CA PRO A 145 7.48 -5.67 -1.67
C PRO A 145 7.64 -4.31 -0.98
N LEU A 146 6.87 -3.28 -1.34
CA LEU A 146 6.96 -1.97 -0.72
C LEU A 146 6.48 -2.02 0.74
N ASP A 147 7.36 -1.69 1.67
CA ASP A 147 7.00 -1.45 3.05
C ASP A 147 6.72 0.04 3.27
N ALA A 148 5.52 0.34 3.74
CA ALA A 148 5.08 1.73 3.96
C ALA A 148 6.00 2.49 4.95
N THR A 149 6.51 1.82 5.99
CA THR A 149 7.40 2.44 6.98
C THR A 149 8.74 2.79 6.37
N VAL A 150 9.29 1.88 5.54
CA VAL A 150 10.56 2.08 4.84
C VAL A 150 10.42 3.22 3.82
N GLU A 151 9.35 3.22 3.03
CA GLU A 151 9.14 4.25 2.01
C GLU A 151 8.91 5.64 2.64
N LEU A 152 8.11 5.72 3.70
CA LEU A 152 7.87 6.99 4.39
C LEU A 152 9.15 7.54 5.05
N ALA A 153 10.04 6.69 5.54
CA ALA A 153 11.31 7.11 6.13
C ALA A 153 12.30 7.70 5.11
N LYS A 154 12.12 7.41 3.80
CA LYS A 154 12.95 7.98 2.73
C LYS A 154 12.54 9.42 2.38
N VAL A 155 11.29 9.80 2.63
CA VAL A 155 10.81 11.16 2.31
C VAL A 155 11.63 12.20 3.08
N GLY A 156 12.13 13.19 2.37
CA GLY A 156 13.05 14.19 2.93
C GLY A 156 14.53 13.86 2.74
N THR A 157 14.89 12.62 2.41
CA THR A 157 16.30 12.19 2.26
C THR A 157 16.59 11.46 0.96
N ASN A 158 15.62 10.71 0.42
CA ASN A 158 15.81 9.88 -0.76
C ASN A 158 14.50 9.70 -1.53
N GLN A 159 14.57 9.01 -2.66
CA GLN A 159 13.39 8.66 -3.45
C GLN A 159 12.50 7.67 -2.71
N ALA A 160 11.24 8.07 -2.54
CA ALA A 160 10.17 7.27 -1.95
C ALA A 160 9.01 7.07 -2.93
N GLN A 161 8.27 5.99 -2.76
CA GLN A 161 7.18 5.60 -3.65
C GLN A 161 5.93 5.20 -2.87
N SER A 162 4.76 5.44 -3.47
CA SER A 162 3.45 5.02 -2.96
C SER A 162 2.90 3.81 -3.73
N SER A 163 1.77 3.30 -3.29
CA SER A 163 1.03 2.24 -4.00
C SER A 163 0.12 2.75 -5.12
N TYR A 164 0.12 4.06 -5.39
CA TYR A 164 -0.78 4.67 -6.35
C TYR A 164 -0.01 5.43 -7.42
N TYR A 165 -0.45 5.34 -8.68
CA TYR A 165 -0.11 6.33 -9.68
C TYR A 165 -0.97 7.56 -9.47
N TYR A 166 -0.37 8.70 -9.49
CA TYR A 166 -1.03 9.99 -9.34
C TYR A 166 -0.78 10.88 -10.55
N ARG A 167 -1.83 11.46 -11.08
CA ARG A 167 -1.81 12.41 -12.18
C ARG A 167 -1.77 13.83 -11.61
N HIS A 168 -0.70 14.55 -11.90
CA HIS A 168 -0.49 15.93 -11.45
C HIS A 168 -0.42 16.94 -12.59
N GLY A 169 -0.54 16.49 -13.83
CA GLY A 169 -0.57 17.30 -15.02
C GLY A 169 -1.78 16.97 -15.88
N GLY A 170 -2.23 17.91 -16.67
CA GLY A 170 -3.31 17.72 -17.64
C GLY A 170 -2.89 16.85 -18.83
N ASN A 171 -3.11 17.36 -20.01
CA ASN A 171 -2.64 16.72 -21.24
C ASN A 171 -1.14 16.94 -21.39
N THR A 172 -0.34 15.96 -20.99
CA THR A 172 1.11 16.04 -21.05
C THR A 172 1.63 15.39 -22.29
N GLN A 173 2.33 16.18 -23.09
CA GLN A 173 3.26 15.63 -24.09
C GLN A 173 4.42 14.99 -23.32
N LEU A 174 4.36 13.68 -23.24
CA LEU A 174 5.48 12.89 -22.76
C LEU A 174 6.57 12.93 -23.82
N PHE A 175 7.77 13.37 -23.46
CA PHE A 175 9.01 13.19 -24.20
C PHE A 175 9.32 14.07 -25.43
N ASP A 176 8.37 14.78 -26.06
CA ASP A 176 8.62 15.30 -27.42
C ASP A 176 8.89 16.79 -27.55
N SER A 177 9.02 17.50 -26.45
CA SER A 177 9.28 18.93 -26.54
C SER A 177 10.51 19.34 -25.72
N ALA A 178 11.66 19.30 -26.34
CA ALA A 178 12.83 20.06 -25.88
C ALA A 178 12.55 21.57 -25.76
N THR A 179 11.40 22.03 -26.22
CA THR A 179 10.98 23.44 -26.28
C THR A 179 10.09 23.89 -25.14
N ASN A 180 9.56 23.00 -24.32
CA ASN A 180 8.76 23.37 -23.14
C ASN A 180 9.68 23.64 -21.94
N SER A 181 10.53 24.65 -22.03
CA SER A 181 11.23 25.23 -20.88
C SER A 181 10.35 26.20 -20.07
N GLY A 182 9.03 26.22 -20.31
CA GLY A 182 8.07 26.97 -19.50
C GLY A 182 7.99 26.46 -18.06
N ALA A 183 7.66 27.37 -17.15
CA ALA A 183 7.27 26.97 -15.79
C ALA A 183 6.19 25.90 -15.84
N PRO A 184 6.16 24.94 -14.88
CA PRO A 184 5.14 23.92 -14.87
C PRO A 184 3.76 24.57 -14.85
N GLU A 185 2.90 24.20 -15.80
CA GLU A 185 1.50 24.55 -15.72
C GLU A 185 0.91 23.77 -14.54
N HIS A 186 0.69 24.49 -13.45
CA HIS A 186 -0.05 23.96 -12.32
C HIS A 186 -1.50 23.82 -12.75
N ILE A 187 -1.98 22.59 -12.88
CA ILE A 187 -3.40 22.38 -13.17
C ILE A 187 -4.24 22.65 -11.94
N GLN A 188 -5.36 23.28 -12.17
CA GLN A 188 -6.37 23.50 -11.14
C GLN A 188 -7.30 22.30 -11.06
N LEU A 189 -7.71 21.93 -9.83
CA LEU A 189 -8.55 20.76 -9.60
C LEU A 189 -9.92 20.87 -10.29
N ASP A 190 -10.44 22.08 -10.44
CA ASP A 190 -11.68 22.39 -11.13
C ASP A 190 -11.55 22.50 -12.65
N LYS A 191 -10.31 22.53 -13.18
CA LYS A 191 -9.97 22.72 -14.59
C LYS A 191 -8.88 21.78 -15.06
N LEU A 192 -9.11 20.49 -14.90
CA LEU A 192 -8.13 19.48 -15.31
C LEU A 192 -7.96 19.37 -16.84
N GLY A 193 -8.91 19.90 -17.61
CA GLY A 193 -8.88 19.82 -19.07
C GLY A 193 -9.30 18.46 -19.63
N ASN A 194 -8.86 18.17 -20.84
CA ASN A 194 -9.14 16.91 -21.54
C ASN A 194 -7.87 16.08 -21.69
N ASN A 195 -8.02 14.77 -21.69
CA ASN A 195 -6.97 13.83 -22.00
C ASN A 195 -6.66 13.80 -23.51
N ARG A 196 -5.66 13.02 -23.94
CA ARG A 196 -5.24 12.91 -25.34
C ARG A 196 -6.33 12.37 -26.28
N SER A 197 -7.32 11.66 -25.74
CA SER A 197 -8.47 11.16 -26.49
C SER A 197 -9.62 12.16 -26.53
N GLY A 198 -9.46 13.38 -25.98
CA GLY A 198 -10.49 14.42 -25.94
C GLY A 198 -11.53 14.24 -24.84
N LEU A 199 -11.42 13.22 -23.99
CA LEU A 199 -12.31 13.02 -22.86
C LEU A 199 -11.92 13.93 -21.68
N PRO A 200 -12.88 14.40 -20.87
CA PRO A 200 -12.56 15.15 -19.66
C PRO A 200 -11.71 14.32 -18.72
N ILE A 201 -10.68 14.92 -18.17
CA ILE A 201 -9.84 14.30 -17.15
C ILE A 201 -10.67 14.18 -15.85
N ARG A 202 -10.79 12.97 -15.33
CA ARG A 202 -11.55 12.65 -14.13
C ARG A 202 -10.73 11.85 -13.12
N ALA A 203 -9.92 10.90 -13.59
CA ALA A 203 -9.10 10.05 -12.73
C ALA A 203 -7.85 10.77 -12.26
N LEU A 204 -7.69 10.94 -10.94
CA LEU A 204 -6.51 11.56 -10.31
C LEU A 204 -5.49 10.54 -9.83
N ALA A 205 -5.95 9.46 -9.20
CA ALA A 205 -5.06 8.41 -8.73
C ALA A 205 -5.65 7.03 -8.97
N ILE A 206 -4.78 6.06 -9.18
CA ILE A 206 -5.16 4.67 -9.44
C ILE A 206 -4.12 3.74 -8.81
N ASP A 207 -4.55 2.56 -8.39
CA ASP A 207 -3.66 1.49 -7.94
C ASP A 207 -2.53 1.22 -8.94
N THR A 208 -1.31 1.07 -8.42
CA THR A 208 -0.18 0.64 -9.28
C THR A 208 -0.35 -0.81 -9.69
N MET A 209 -0.31 -1.03 -11.00
CA MET A 209 -0.25 -2.36 -11.63
C MET A 209 0.94 -2.36 -12.58
N PHE A 210 2.15 -2.52 -12.03
CA PHE A 210 3.38 -2.44 -12.78
C PHE A 210 4.13 -3.76 -12.72
N LEU A 211 4.38 -4.35 -13.86
CA LEU A 211 5.15 -5.57 -14.03
C LEU A 211 6.46 -5.25 -14.74
N CYS A 212 7.54 -5.83 -14.26
CA CYS A 212 8.85 -5.72 -14.89
C CYS A 212 9.71 -6.95 -14.54
N PRO A 213 10.70 -7.28 -15.36
CA PRO A 213 11.65 -8.34 -15.05
C PRO A 213 12.59 -7.95 -13.88
N PRO A 214 13.13 -8.94 -13.15
CA PRO A 214 14.01 -8.70 -11.99
C PRO A 214 15.26 -7.88 -12.30
N ASP A 215 15.76 -7.95 -13.52
CA ASP A 215 16.98 -7.25 -13.96
C ASP A 215 16.88 -5.72 -13.82
N LEU A 216 15.65 -5.18 -13.86
CA LEU A 216 15.42 -3.75 -13.69
C LEU A 216 15.53 -3.29 -12.23
N ALA A 217 15.65 -4.19 -11.27
CA ALA A 217 15.86 -3.83 -9.87
C ALA A 217 17.16 -3.05 -9.64
N SER A 218 18.19 -3.26 -10.47
CA SER A 218 19.43 -2.48 -10.45
C SER A 218 19.22 -0.98 -10.74
N PHE A 219 18.11 -0.63 -11.40
CA PHE A 219 17.68 0.74 -11.68
C PHE A 219 16.60 1.23 -10.70
N ASN A 220 16.42 0.54 -9.57
CA ASN A 220 15.35 0.81 -8.61
C ASN A 220 13.92 0.71 -9.20
N VAL A 221 13.77 -0.10 -10.24
CA VAL A 221 12.49 -0.43 -10.87
C VAL A 221 12.09 -1.83 -10.45
N ILE A 222 11.03 -1.91 -9.65
CA ILE A 222 10.52 -3.16 -9.10
C ILE A 222 9.06 -3.36 -9.46
N PRO A 223 8.61 -4.62 -9.64
CA PRO A 223 7.21 -4.89 -9.89
C PRO A 223 6.35 -4.46 -8.70
N ARG A 224 5.20 -3.87 -8.99
CA ARG A 224 4.26 -3.37 -7.99
C ARG A 224 2.85 -3.67 -8.44
N THR A 225 2.18 -4.55 -7.72
CA THR A 225 0.81 -4.92 -8.01
C THR A 225 -0.05 -4.80 -6.75
N ASN A 226 -1.32 -4.58 -6.93
CA ASN A 226 -2.32 -4.52 -5.87
C ASN A 226 -3.43 -5.53 -6.18
N HIS A 227 -4.12 -6.01 -5.16
CA HIS A 227 -5.32 -6.84 -5.30
C HIS A 227 -5.16 -8.06 -6.22
N ARG A 228 -3.93 -8.62 -6.30
CA ARG A 228 -3.57 -9.75 -7.19
C ARG A 228 -3.96 -9.48 -8.65
N GLN A 229 -3.86 -8.22 -9.08
CA GLN A 229 -4.18 -7.73 -10.43
C GLN A 229 -5.63 -7.98 -10.88
N LYS A 230 -6.56 -8.31 -9.98
CA LYS A 230 -7.95 -8.63 -10.33
C LYS A 230 -8.80 -7.39 -10.58
N PHE A 231 -8.54 -6.33 -9.87
CA PHE A 231 -9.23 -5.04 -9.98
C PHE A 231 -8.30 -3.92 -9.58
N VAL A 232 -8.63 -2.70 -9.93
CA VAL A 232 -7.96 -1.47 -9.52
C VAL A 232 -8.96 -0.59 -8.81
N ASP A 233 -8.49 0.16 -7.82
CA ASP A 233 -9.25 1.21 -7.18
C ASP A 233 -8.79 2.56 -7.74
N ILE A 234 -9.73 3.42 -8.08
CA ILE A 234 -9.53 4.69 -8.78
C ILE A 234 -10.11 5.81 -7.92
N LEU A 235 -9.34 6.88 -7.73
CA LEU A 235 -9.78 8.15 -7.16
C LEU A 235 -10.10 9.12 -8.30
N PHE A 236 -11.26 9.73 -8.27
CA PHE A 236 -11.68 10.74 -9.22
C PHE A 236 -11.56 12.17 -8.64
N ALA A 237 -11.55 13.16 -9.51
CA ALA A 237 -11.34 14.58 -9.16
C ALA A 237 -12.41 15.14 -8.22
N ASP A 238 -13.62 14.63 -8.27
CA ASP A 238 -14.72 14.98 -7.37
C ASP A 238 -14.60 14.37 -5.97
N GLY A 239 -13.54 13.59 -5.73
CA GLY A 239 -13.24 12.94 -4.44
C GLY A 239 -13.87 11.57 -4.26
N HIS A 240 -14.73 11.09 -5.20
CA HIS A 240 -15.20 9.71 -5.08
C HIS A 240 -14.14 8.71 -5.48
N ALA A 241 -14.19 7.52 -4.90
CA ALA A 241 -13.33 6.40 -5.24
C ALA A 241 -14.18 5.19 -5.63
N ALA A 242 -13.80 4.54 -6.73
CA ALA A 242 -14.50 3.38 -7.27
C ALA A 242 -13.53 2.27 -7.68
N SER A 243 -14.01 1.02 -7.56
CA SER A 243 -13.24 -0.15 -7.97
C SER A 243 -13.69 -0.62 -9.35
N ARG A 244 -12.72 -0.96 -10.20
CA ARG A 244 -12.96 -1.46 -11.56
C ARG A 244 -12.21 -2.77 -11.80
N PRO A 245 -12.83 -3.75 -12.47
CA PRO A 245 -12.15 -5.01 -12.78
C PRO A 245 -11.01 -4.77 -13.79
N ASN A 246 -9.87 -5.38 -13.55
CA ASN A 246 -8.70 -5.32 -14.42
C ASN A 246 -8.76 -6.49 -15.45
N ARG A 247 -9.83 -6.55 -16.23
CA ARG A 247 -9.99 -7.57 -17.29
C ARG A 247 -8.97 -7.33 -18.40
N ASP A 248 -8.42 -8.40 -18.93
CA ASP A 248 -7.43 -8.37 -20.02
C ASP A 248 -6.22 -7.48 -19.69
N ALA A 249 -5.90 -7.36 -18.41
CA ALA A 249 -4.80 -6.55 -17.89
C ALA A 249 -4.82 -5.08 -18.35
N ARG A 250 -6.00 -4.54 -18.66
CA ARG A 250 -6.17 -3.20 -19.25
C ARG A 250 -5.59 -2.05 -18.41
N PHE A 251 -5.50 -2.22 -17.10
CA PHE A 251 -4.88 -1.26 -16.19
C PHE A 251 -3.47 -1.67 -15.77
N THR A 252 -2.86 -2.64 -16.45
CA THR A 252 -1.53 -3.14 -16.14
C THR A 252 -0.50 -2.54 -17.09
N VAL A 253 0.57 -2.01 -16.50
CA VAL A 253 1.77 -1.59 -17.22
C VAL A 253 2.77 -2.75 -17.15
N ASP A 254 3.03 -3.39 -18.27
CA ASP A 254 4.00 -4.47 -18.38
C ASP A 254 5.21 -3.99 -19.20
N VAL A 255 6.38 -3.96 -18.56
CA VAL A 255 7.66 -3.55 -19.14
C VAL A 255 8.55 -4.76 -19.21
N ARG A 256 8.99 -5.11 -20.43
CA ARG A 256 9.74 -6.36 -20.69
C ARG A 256 11.24 -6.20 -20.53
N ASP A 257 11.77 -5.02 -20.81
CA ASP A 257 13.19 -4.73 -20.75
C ASP A 257 13.47 -3.25 -20.48
N TYR A 258 14.75 -2.91 -20.37
CA TYR A 258 15.22 -1.54 -20.13
C TYR A 258 14.80 -0.55 -21.25
N ASN A 259 14.75 -0.98 -22.50
CA ASN A 259 14.42 -0.09 -23.63
C ASN A 259 12.96 0.34 -23.58
N GLU A 260 12.08 -0.54 -23.04
CA GLU A 260 10.66 -0.23 -22.84
C GLU A 260 10.41 0.68 -21.63
N LEU A 261 11.39 0.83 -20.73
CA LEU A 261 11.23 1.63 -19.51
C LEU A 261 10.89 3.09 -19.82
N ARG A 262 11.44 3.63 -20.90
CA ARG A 262 11.09 4.99 -21.37
C ARG A 262 9.60 5.11 -21.70
N ASN A 263 9.00 4.08 -22.27
CA ASN A 263 7.59 4.07 -22.68
C ASN A 263 6.66 3.78 -21.50
N SER A 264 7.18 3.44 -20.32
CA SER A 264 6.37 3.10 -19.16
C SER A 264 5.48 4.26 -18.71
N PHE A 265 5.98 5.50 -18.81
CA PHE A 265 5.19 6.68 -18.45
C PHE A 265 4.02 6.92 -19.39
N ASP A 266 4.20 6.68 -20.69
CA ASP A 266 3.11 6.72 -21.67
C ASP A 266 2.05 5.66 -21.34
N ARG A 267 2.49 4.44 -20.99
CA ARG A 267 1.59 3.36 -20.57
C ARG A 267 0.84 3.69 -19.28
N ILE A 268 1.52 4.30 -18.29
CA ILE A 268 0.88 4.76 -17.04
C ILE A 268 -0.15 5.85 -17.35
N LEU A 269 0.18 6.81 -18.23
CA LEU A 269 -0.77 7.82 -18.64
C LEU A 269 -1.98 7.22 -19.35
N LYS A 270 -1.76 6.24 -20.23
CA LYS A 270 -2.82 5.51 -20.91
C LYS A 270 -3.76 4.78 -19.92
N VAL A 271 -3.22 4.22 -18.85
CA VAL A 271 -4.02 3.60 -17.77
C VAL A 271 -4.96 4.63 -17.13
N LEU A 272 -4.46 5.82 -16.84
CA LEU A 272 -5.30 6.90 -16.29
C LEU A 272 -6.31 7.44 -17.30
N GLU A 273 -5.96 7.52 -18.59
CA GLU A 273 -6.89 7.89 -19.67
C GLU A 273 -8.01 6.85 -19.85
N GLN A 274 -7.71 5.57 -19.68
CA GLN A 274 -8.73 4.52 -19.63
C GLN A 274 -9.63 4.68 -18.41
N ALA A 275 -9.06 5.08 -17.27
CA ALA A 275 -9.83 5.35 -16.06
C ALA A 275 -10.75 6.58 -16.23
N ASP A 276 -10.38 7.59 -17.03
CA ASP A 276 -11.23 8.73 -17.34
C ASP A 276 -12.54 8.31 -18.04
N ALA A 277 -12.50 7.23 -18.82
CA ALA A 277 -13.67 6.69 -19.53
C ALA A 277 -14.61 5.87 -18.64
N GLU A 278 -14.18 5.52 -17.41
CA GLU A 278 -15.01 4.77 -16.47
C GLU A 278 -16.05 5.70 -15.82
N PRO A 279 -17.32 5.22 -15.66
CA PRO A 279 -18.40 6.01 -15.07
C PRO A 279 -18.23 6.21 -13.56
#